data_d631b96ff7f19eba8ea1e9f52481a5bc
#
_entry.id   d631b96ff7f19eba8ea1e9f52481a5bc
#
_cell.length_a   1.000
_cell.length_b   1.000
_cell.length_c   1.000
_cell.angle_alpha   90.00
_cell.angle_beta   90.00
_cell.angle_gamma   90.00
#
_symmetry.space_group_name_H-M   'P 1'
#
loop_
_entity.id
_entity.type
_entity.pdbx_description
1 polymer ?
#
loop_
_entity_poly.entity_id
_entity_poly.type
_entity_poly.pdbx_seq_one_letter_code
_entity_poly.pdbx_strand_id
1 'polypeptide(L)'
;YEIPLRLVGSEMCIRDRLQGLVYQPQLTVELMRNESAVENWANSFVAYLTAKETEAHLYSARTQFNSERQVYEAVITVRKHGIDTDYFINFDFVTGNEFAKITVFGQQVNGLLEEGAYVTRGEKTQPVQSFEQAVEWLMKESRRGLEIQRYKGLGEMNAEQLWETTMDPNARRMLKVSIKDAVAADQLFTTSVSYTHLRAHET
;
A
#
# COMPACT_ATOMS: atom_id res chain seq x y z
N TYR A 1 -7.64 -15.03 2.04
CA TYR A 1 -7.19 -13.63 2.21
C TYR A 1 -7.90 -12.80 1.16
N GLU A 2 -9.01 -12.18 1.55
CA GLU A 2 -9.69 -11.17 0.74
C GLU A 2 -8.88 -9.88 0.81
N ILE A 3 -8.21 -9.54 -0.28
CA ILE A 3 -7.66 -8.20 -0.48
C ILE A 3 -8.84 -7.35 -0.99
N PRO A 4 -9.27 -6.33 -0.26
CA PRO A 4 -10.38 -5.49 -0.72
C PRO A 4 -9.99 -4.79 -2.02
N LEU A 5 -10.83 -4.90 -3.05
CA LEU A 5 -10.66 -4.34 -4.40
C LEU A 5 -10.62 -2.79 -4.46
N ARG A 6 -10.52 -2.11 -3.32
CA ARG A 6 -10.56 -0.65 -3.24
C ARG A 6 -9.20 0.05 -3.42
N LEU A 7 -8.20 -0.68 -3.86
CA LEU A 7 -6.79 -0.34 -3.67
C LEU A 7 -5.95 -0.10 -4.94
N VAL A 8 -6.52 -0.01 -6.13
CA VAL A 8 -5.71 0.08 -7.37
C VAL A 8 -5.18 1.49 -7.69
N GLY A 9 -5.64 2.53 -7.03
CA GLY A 9 -5.19 3.91 -7.32
C GLY A 9 -4.56 4.66 -6.13
N SER A 10 -4.89 4.25 -4.89
CA SER A 10 -4.39 4.89 -3.67
C SER A 10 -3.33 4.06 -2.92
N GLU A 11 -3.12 2.82 -3.34
CA GLU A 11 -2.31 1.82 -2.64
C GLU A 11 -0.80 2.03 -2.73
N MET A 12 -0.28 2.51 -3.84
CA MET A 12 1.16 2.72 -3.93
C MET A 12 1.65 3.64 -2.81
N CYS A 13 0.93 4.72 -2.56
CA CYS A 13 1.29 5.69 -1.52
C CYS A 13 1.17 5.17 -0.07
N ILE A 14 0.22 4.28 0.21
CA ILE A 14 0.08 3.63 1.54
C ILE A 14 1.14 2.54 1.71
N ARG A 15 1.38 1.75 0.67
CA ARG A 15 2.38 0.69 0.66
C ARG A 15 3.78 1.22 0.92
N ASP A 16 4.19 2.29 0.24
CA ASP A 16 5.50 2.89 0.38
C ASP A 16 5.72 3.46 1.80
N ARG A 17 4.66 4.00 2.41
CA ARG A 17 4.70 4.49 3.79
C ARG A 17 4.79 3.36 4.81
N LEU A 18 4.03 2.28 4.64
CA LEU A 18 4.13 1.11 5.51
C LEU A 18 5.51 0.44 5.38
N GLN A 19 6.06 0.38 4.16
CA GLN A 19 7.43 -0.08 3.94
C GLN A 19 8.45 0.83 4.63
N GLY A 20 8.24 2.14 4.60
CA GLY A 20 9.08 3.10 5.32
C GLY A 20 9.14 2.84 6.81
N LEU A 21 8.03 2.45 7.44
CA LEU A 21 7.98 2.14 8.88
C LEU A 21 8.84 0.93 9.27
N VAL A 22 9.08 -0.02 8.36
CA VAL A 22 9.94 -1.19 8.58
C VAL A 22 11.39 -0.77 8.88
N TYR A 23 11.85 0.31 8.25
CA TYR A 23 13.23 0.80 8.38
C TYR A 23 13.41 1.91 9.42
N GLN A 24 12.33 2.34 10.05
CA GLN A 24 12.38 3.36 11.10
C GLN A 24 12.57 2.73 12.49
N PRO A 25 13.23 3.46 13.41
CA PRO A 25 13.26 3.06 14.81
C PRO A 25 11.85 2.89 15.36
N GLN A 26 11.67 1.91 16.23
CA GLN A 26 10.36 1.65 16.84
C GLN A 26 9.89 2.86 17.65
N LEU A 27 8.71 3.37 17.34
CA LEU A 27 8.03 4.36 18.16
C LEU A 27 7.37 3.63 19.33
N THR A 28 7.84 3.90 20.54
CA THR A 28 7.26 3.31 21.76
C THR A 28 6.35 4.30 22.48
N VAL A 29 5.44 3.79 23.31
CA VAL A 29 4.55 4.64 24.12
C VAL A 29 5.35 5.58 25.04
N GLU A 30 6.52 5.17 25.49
CA GLU A 30 7.41 5.99 26.32
C GLU A 30 7.95 7.19 25.52
N LEU A 31 8.37 6.97 24.27
CA LEU A 31 8.79 8.04 23.38
C LEU A 31 7.65 8.99 23.05
N MET A 32 6.42 8.49 22.93
CA MET A 32 5.23 9.30 22.66
C MET A 32 4.88 10.27 23.80
N ARG A 33 5.44 10.13 24.99
CA ARG A 33 5.28 11.10 26.08
C ARG A 33 6.18 12.33 25.94
N ASN A 34 7.14 12.30 25.04
CA ASN A 34 8.08 13.38 24.79
C ASN A 34 7.85 13.97 23.40
N GLU A 35 7.40 15.22 23.34
CA GLU A 35 7.12 15.94 22.08
C GLU A 35 8.31 15.94 21.14
N SER A 36 9.49 16.37 21.65
CA SER A 36 10.70 16.46 20.83
C SER A 36 11.15 15.08 20.29
N ALA A 37 10.91 13.99 21.03
CA ALA A 37 11.23 12.65 20.55
C ALA A 37 10.33 12.24 19.41
N VAL A 38 9.03 12.52 19.50
CA VAL A 38 8.06 12.24 18.42
C VAL A 38 8.32 13.10 17.20
N GLU A 39 8.63 14.37 17.39
CA GLU A 39 8.97 15.30 16.31
C GLU A 39 10.22 14.84 15.54
N ASN A 40 11.29 14.50 16.26
CA ASN A 40 12.52 14.00 15.65
C ASN A 40 12.26 12.69 14.89
N TRP A 41 11.49 11.78 15.46
CA TRP A 41 11.10 10.53 14.81
C TRP A 41 10.29 10.79 13.53
N ALA A 42 9.30 11.68 13.59
CA ALA A 42 8.46 12.03 12.45
C ALA A 42 9.26 12.73 11.33
N ASN A 43 10.18 13.63 11.68
CA ASN A 43 11.05 14.28 10.71
C ASN A 43 12.02 13.29 10.06
N SER A 44 12.56 12.32 10.80
CA SER A 44 13.40 11.24 10.26
C SER A 44 12.61 10.40 9.26
N PHE A 45 11.35 10.09 9.59
CA PHE A 45 10.47 9.33 8.71
C PHE A 45 10.15 10.09 7.42
N VAL A 46 9.82 11.38 7.52
CA VAL A 46 9.60 12.25 6.35
C VAL A 46 10.85 12.35 5.49
N ALA A 47 12.04 12.50 6.08
CA ALA A 47 13.29 12.51 5.33
C ALA A 47 13.52 11.22 4.55
N TYR A 48 13.23 10.07 5.16
CA TYR A 48 13.29 8.77 4.48
C TYR A 48 12.31 8.68 3.31
N LEU A 49 11.04 9.09 3.51
CA LEU A 49 10.03 9.09 2.45
C LEU A 49 10.43 10.02 1.29
N THR A 50 10.91 11.21 1.60
CA THR A 50 11.34 12.19 0.60
C THR A 50 12.54 11.68 -0.22
N ALA A 51 13.48 10.99 0.43
CA ALA A 51 14.66 10.43 -0.27
C ALA A 51 14.29 9.32 -1.27
N LYS A 52 13.16 8.64 -1.06
CA LYS A 52 12.66 7.57 -1.95
C LYS A 52 11.65 8.03 -2.97
N GLU A 53 11.19 9.27 -2.84
CA GLU A 53 10.13 9.80 -3.70
C GLU A 53 10.62 9.97 -5.13
N THR A 54 9.89 9.35 -6.06
CA THR A 54 10.09 9.45 -7.51
C THR A 54 9.05 10.34 -8.18
N GLU A 55 7.93 10.62 -7.49
CA GLU A 55 6.86 11.49 -7.93
C GLU A 55 6.92 12.82 -7.16
N ALA A 56 6.32 13.87 -7.65
CA ALA A 56 6.34 15.21 -7.03
C ALA A 56 5.42 15.30 -5.79
N HIS A 57 5.59 14.39 -4.81
CA HIS A 57 4.90 14.45 -3.53
C HIS A 57 5.75 15.26 -2.52
N LEU A 58 5.11 16.13 -1.77
CA LEU A 58 5.75 16.84 -0.67
C LEU A 58 5.28 16.24 0.64
N TYR A 59 6.23 15.89 1.48
CA TYR A 59 5.98 15.36 2.82
C TYR A 59 6.33 16.39 3.87
N SER A 60 5.50 16.50 4.89
CA SER A 60 5.80 17.26 6.10
C SER A 60 5.33 16.53 7.33
N ALA A 61 5.97 16.78 8.47
CA ALA A 61 5.61 16.19 9.74
C ALA A 61 5.19 17.28 10.73
N ARG A 62 4.27 16.94 11.60
CA ARG A 62 3.90 17.72 12.77
C ARG A 62 3.51 16.78 13.92
N THR A 63 3.56 17.29 15.13
CA THR A 63 3.08 16.60 16.33
C THR A 63 1.71 17.12 16.74
N GLN A 64 0.90 16.26 17.31
CA GLN A 64 -0.39 16.61 17.90
C GLN A 64 -0.49 15.99 19.29
N PHE A 65 -0.88 16.78 20.30
CA PHE A 65 -1.08 16.27 21.64
C PHE A 65 -2.45 15.63 21.80
N ASN A 66 -2.47 14.37 22.23
CA ASN A 66 -3.67 13.65 22.56
C ASN A 66 -3.92 13.76 24.08
N SER A 67 -4.92 14.56 24.47
CA SER A 67 -5.24 14.83 25.88
C SER A 67 -5.82 13.64 26.63
N GLU A 68 -6.50 12.71 25.91
CA GLU A 68 -7.10 11.52 26.54
C GLU A 68 -6.03 10.51 26.95
N ARG A 69 -5.02 10.33 26.11
CA ARG A 69 -3.93 9.36 26.32
C ARG A 69 -2.68 10.00 26.94
N GLN A 70 -2.63 11.33 27.05
CA GLN A 70 -1.47 12.09 27.54
C GLN A 70 -0.17 11.78 26.78
N VAL A 71 -0.28 11.72 25.45
CA VAL A 71 0.82 11.41 24.53
C VAL A 71 0.82 12.37 23.34
N TYR A 72 1.97 12.53 22.71
CA TYR A 72 2.11 13.21 21.43
C TYR A 72 2.03 12.19 20.31
N GLU A 73 1.25 12.48 19.29
CA GLU A 73 1.05 11.66 18.09
C GLU A 73 1.72 12.33 16.89
N ALA A 74 2.27 11.53 15.99
CA ALA A 74 2.86 12.06 14.78
C ALA A 74 1.80 12.14 13.66
N VAL A 75 1.79 13.27 12.96
CA VAL A 75 0.94 13.50 11.80
C VAL A 75 1.84 13.76 10.59
N ILE A 76 1.72 12.89 9.59
CA ILE A 76 2.44 13.02 8.33
C ILE A 76 1.48 13.58 7.29
N THR A 77 1.76 14.78 6.81
CA THR A 77 0.98 15.41 5.75
C THR A 77 1.64 15.15 4.41
N VAL A 78 0.87 14.63 3.48
CA VAL A 78 1.30 14.37 2.10
C VAL A 78 0.54 15.32 1.17
N ARG A 79 1.28 16.19 0.46
CA ARG A 79 0.72 17.03 -0.58
C ARG A 79 0.89 16.38 -1.94
N LYS A 80 -0.23 16.07 -2.57
CA LYS A 80 -0.30 15.51 -3.92
C LYS A 80 -1.23 16.35 -4.77
N HIS A 81 -0.73 16.85 -5.92
CA HIS A 81 -1.51 17.71 -6.83
C HIS A 81 -2.18 18.91 -6.13
N GLY A 82 -1.52 19.49 -5.12
CA GLY A 82 -2.03 20.64 -4.36
C GLY A 82 -3.04 20.28 -3.26
N ILE A 83 -3.36 18.99 -3.05
CA ILE A 83 -4.24 18.52 -2.01
C ILE A 83 -3.42 17.93 -0.86
N ASP A 84 -3.65 18.41 0.36
CA ASP A 84 -3.02 17.89 1.56
C ASP A 84 -3.86 16.75 2.15
N THR A 85 -3.19 15.67 2.49
CA THR A 85 -3.80 14.53 3.17
C THR A 85 -2.99 14.18 4.41
N ASP A 86 -3.65 14.17 5.57
CA ASP A 86 -3.03 13.86 6.86
C ASP A 86 -3.13 12.38 7.18
N TYR A 87 -2.02 11.81 7.65
CA TYR A 87 -1.91 10.43 8.13
C TYR A 87 -1.45 10.43 9.57
N PHE A 88 -2.25 9.84 10.42
CA PHE A 88 -2.03 9.82 11.86
C PHE A 88 -1.32 8.55 12.28
N ILE A 89 -0.16 8.70 12.93
CA ILE A 89 0.51 7.64 13.66
C ILE A 89 0.14 7.85 15.13
N ASN A 90 -1.06 7.40 15.46
CA ASN A 90 -1.69 7.60 16.74
C ASN A 90 -1.36 6.49 17.73
N PHE A 91 -1.75 6.68 18.99
CA PHE A 91 -1.54 5.72 20.08
C PHE A 91 -2.11 4.34 19.76
N ASP A 92 -3.33 4.27 19.21
CA ASP A 92 -4.01 3.00 18.92
C ASP A 92 -3.28 2.22 17.79
N PHE A 93 -2.74 2.91 16.81
CA PHE A 93 -1.91 2.29 15.77
C PHE A 93 -0.60 1.73 16.35
N VAL A 94 0.12 2.53 17.17
CA VAL A 94 1.42 2.14 17.75
C VAL A 94 1.28 0.96 18.71
N THR A 95 0.17 0.88 19.45
CA THR A 95 -0.14 -0.24 20.35
C THR A 95 -0.84 -1.41 19.65
N GLY A 96 -1.21 -1.24 18.39
CA GLY A 96 -1.93 -2.23 17.61
C GLY A 96 -1.06 -3.38 17.10
N ASN A 97 -1.73 -4.50 16.78
CA ASN A 97 -1.08 -5.70 16.24
C ASN A 97 -0.38 -5.48 14.90
N GLU A 98 -0.84 -4.52 14.10
CA GLU A 98 -0.25 -4.23 12.78
C GLU A 98 1.13 -3.60 12.94
N PHE A 99 1.25 -2.58 13.79
CA PHE A 99 2.53 -1.95 14.05
C PHE A 99 3.52 -2.92 14.71
N ALA A 100 3.06 -3.77 15.64
CA ALA A 100 3.88 -4.81 16.23
C ALA A 100 4.45 -5.78 15.17
N LYS A 101 3.63 -6.19 14.20
CA LYS A 101 4.09 -7.05 13.09
C LYS A 101 5.11 -6.34 12.20
N ILE A 102 4.90 -5.06 11.89
CA ILE A 102 5.84 -4.24 11.10
C ILE A 102 7.19 -4.15 11.83
N THR A 103 7.17 -3.90 13.13
CA THR A 103 8.37 -3.81 13.97
C THR A 103 9.15 -5.13 14.03
N VAL A 104 8.45 -6.25 14.28
CA VAL A 104 9.07 -7.58 14.31
C VAL A 104 9.69 -7.90 12.95
N PHE A 105 8.99 -7.62 11.87
CA PHE A 105 9.51 -7.80 10.52
C PHE A 105 10.74 -6.92 10.26
N GLY A 106 10.70 -5.66 10.68
CA GLY A 106 11.84 -4.75 10.57
C GLY A 106 13.08 -5.26 11.30
N GLN A 107 12.91 -5.81 12.51
CA GLN A 107 14.00 -6.43 13.27
C GLN A 107 14.57 -7.67 12.57
N GLN A 108 13.72 -8.47 11.94
CA GLN A 108 14.14 -9.68 11.20
C GLN A 108 14.91 -9.34 9.92
N VAL A 109 14.52 -8.27 9.23
CA VAL A 109 15.13 -7.84 7.96
C VAL A 109 16.42 -7.05 8.18
N ASN A 110 16.53 -6.38 9.33
CA ASN A 110 17.68 -5.57 9.65
C ASN A 110 18.94 -6.45 9.85
N GLY A 111 20.00 -6.15 9.08
CA GLY A 111 21.26 -6.88 9.17
C GLY A 111 21.30 -8.22 8.42
N LEU A 112 20.23 -8.62 7.71
CA LEU A 112 20.25 -9.84 6.87
C LEU A 112 21.04 -9.68 5.56
N LEU A 113 21.15 -8.46 5.05
CA LEU A 113 21.90 -8.17 3.84
C LEU A 113 23.29 -7.64 4.21
N GLU A 114 24.31 -8.39 3.85
CA GLU A 114 25.70 -8.00 3.98
C GLU A 114 26.16 -7.21 2.75
N GLU A 115 27.32 -6.54 2.86
CA GLU A 115 27.95 -5.88 1.72
C GLU A 115 28.23 -6.90 0.61
N GLY A 116 27.82 -6.58 -0.61
CA GLY A 116 27.99 -7.48 -1.75
C GLY A 116 26.84 -8.48 -1.95
N ALA A 117 25.75 -8.35 -1.20
CA ALA A 117 24.54 -9.15 -1.42
C ALA A 117 24.03 -9.01 -2.86
N TYR A 118 23.56 -10.10 -3.42
CA TYR A 118 22.99 -10.12 -4.76
C TYR A 118 21.77 -11.05 -4.85
N VAL A 119 20.90 -10.79 -5.81
CA VAL A 119 19.78 -11.65 -6.15
C VAL A 119 20.00 -12.27 -7.51
N THR A 120 19.66 -13.56 -7.64
CA THR A 120 19.78 -14.29 -8.91
C THR A 120 18.44 -14.83 -9.36
N ARG A 121 18.24 -14.82 -10.68
CA ARG A 121 17.13 -15.51 -11.35
C ARG A 121 17.63 -16.16 -12.63
N GLY A 122 17.80 -17.46 -12.60
CA GLY A 122 18.48 -18.19 -13.68
C GLY A 122 19.93 -17.72 -13.81
N GLU A 123 20.33 -17.29 -15.00
CA GLU A 123 21.69 -16.79 -15.28
C GLU A 123 21.90 -15.31 -14.96
N LYS A 124 20.84 -14.59 -14.57
CA LYS A 124 20.91 -13.17 -14.29
C LYS A 124 21.17 -12.93 -12.82
N THR A 125 22.12 -12.04 -12.55
CA THR A 125 22.51 -11.62 -11.21
C THR A 125 22.43 -10.11 -11.10
N GLN A 126 21.83 -9.60 -10.01
CA GLN A 126 21.73 -8.18 -9.71
C GLN A 126 22.25 -7.93 -8.29
N PRO A 127 23.26 -7.08 -8.10
CA PRO A 127 23.67 -6.64 -6.77
C PRO A 127 22.54 -5.81 -6.14
N VAL A 128 22.31 -6.01 -4.84
CA VAL A 128 21.24 -5.34 -4.09
C VAL A 128 21.76 -4.86 -2.75
N GLN A 129 21.27 -3.70 -2.31
CA GLN A 129 21.61 -3.10 -1.01
C GLN A 129 20.45 -3.17 -0.04
N SER A 130 19.24 -3.48 -0.53
CA SER A 130 18.03 -3.63 0.30
C SER A 130 17.13 -4.73 -0.24
N PHE A 131 16.30 -5.31 0.64
CA PHE A 131 15.27 -6.26 0.22
C PHE A 131 14.27 -5.66 -0.76
N GLU A 132 14.00 -4.38 -0.64
CA GLU A 132 13.13 -3.66 -1.56
C GLU A 132 13.68 -3.71 -2.99
N GLN A 133 14.97 -3.37 -3.18
CA GLN A 133 15.62 -3.48 -4.49
C GLN A 133 15.57 -4.91 -5.04
N ALA A 134 15.74 -5.92 -4.17
CA ALA A 134 15.64 -7.32 -4.57
C ALA A 134 14.23 -7.66 -5.07
N VAL A 135 13.19 -7.24 -4.32
CA VAL A 135 11.79 -7.48 -4.69
C VAL A 135 11.42 -6.72 -5.97
N GLU A 136 11.80 -5.46 -6.10
CA GLU A 136 11.55 -4.66 -7.30
C GLU A 136 12.17 -5.30 -8.54
N TRP A 137 13.43 -5.72 -8.43
CA TRP A 137 14.10 -6.38 -9.52
C TRP A 137 13.42 -7.71 -9.89
N LEU A 138 13.07 -8.54 -8.91
CA LEU A 138 12.34 -9.80 -9.13
C LEU A 138 10.98 -9.55 -9.78
N MET A 139 10.24 -8.54 -9.33
CA MET A 139 8.95 -8.15 -9.91
C MET A 139 9.11 -7.65 -11.35
N LYS A 140 10.14 -6.86 -11.62
CA LYS A 140 10.45 -6.38 -12.97
C LYS A 140 10.83 -7.54 -13.91
N GLU A 141 11.65 -8.46 -13.44
CA GLU A 141 12.02 -9.65 -14.24
C GLU A 141 10.84 -10.62 -14.39
N SER A 142 9.92 -10.72 -13.42
CA SER A 142 8.72 -11.56 -13.54
C SER A 142 7.73 -11.04 -14.57
N ARG A 143 7.66 -9.72 -14.74
CA ARG A 143 6.79 -9.06 -15.75
C ARG A 143 7.38 -9.09 -17.15
N ARG A 144 8.64 -9.47 -17.29
CA ARG A 144 9.31 -9.54 -18.59
C ARG A 144 8.67 -10.62 -19.45
N GLY A 145 8.13 -10.24 -20.61
CA GLY A 145 7.40 -11.12 -21.51
C GLY A 145 5.91 -11.31 -21.14
N LEU A 146 5.40 -10.63 -20.13
CA LEU A 146 3.98 -10.52 -19.86
C LEU A 146 3.41 -9.29 -20.58
N GLU A 147 2.45 -9.50 -21.42
CA GLU A 147 1.65 -8.44 -22.02
C GLU A 147 0.40 -8.24 -21.16
N ILE A 148 0.24 -7.03 -20.61
CA ILE A 148 -0.90 -6.69 -19.76
C ILE A 148 -1.85 -5.83 -20.59
N GLN A 149 -3.03 -6.38 -20.93
CA GLN A 149 -4.12 -5.64 -21.54
C GLN A 149 -5.14 -5.25 -20.47
N ARG A 150 -5.54 -3.99 -20.46
CA ARG A 150 -6.60 -3.49 -19.59
C ARG A 150 -7.84 -3.22 -20.43
N TYR A 151 -8.88 -4.00 -20.16
CA TYR A 151 -10.19 -3.80 -20.80
C TYR A 151 -11.05 -2.89 -19.92
N LYS A 152 -11.67 -1.88 -20.53
CA LYS A 152 -12.63 -0.98 -19.86
C LYS A 152 -14.01 -1.62 -19.73
N GLY A 153 -14.30 -2.62 -20.56
CA GLY A 153 -15.56 -3.35 -20.55
C GLY A 153 -15.48 -4.62 -21.39
N LEU A 154 -16.45 -5.50 -21.21
CA LEU A 154 -16.53 -6.79 -21.91
C LEU A 154 -16.66 -6.67 -23.42
N GLY A 155 -17.19 -5.56 -23.93
CA GLY A 155 -17.34 -5.29 -25.36
C GLY A 155 -16.01 -5.05 -26.11
N GLU A 156 -14.91 -4.84 -25.39
CA GLU A 156 -13.56 -4.70 -25.98
C GLU A 156 -12.85 -6.05 -26.16
N MET A 157 -13.44 -7.11 -25.64
CA MET A 157 -12.89 -8.47 -25.69
C MET A 157 -13.43 -9.22 -26.92
N ASN A 158 -12.56 -9.98 -27.59
CA ASN A 158 -13.01 -10.97 -28.54
C ASN A 158 -13.64 -12.19 -27.85
N ALA A 159 -14.27 -13.06 -28.59
CA ALA A 159 -15.01 -14.20 -28.02
C ALA A 159 -14.11 -15.15 -27.18
N GLU A 160 -12.88 -15.38 -27.63
CA GLU A 160 -11.91 -16.24 -26.96
C GLU A 160 -11.44 -15.61 -25.64
N GLN A 161 -11.08 -14.32 -25.65
CA GLN A 161 -10.70 -13.55 -24.46
C GLN A 161 -11.84 -13.49 -23.44
N LEU A 162 -13.08 -13.30 -23.91
CA LEU A 162 -14.26 -13.31 -23.05
C LEU A 162 -14.48 -14.68 -22.40
N TRP A 163 -14.31 -15.75 -23.17
CA TRP A 163 -14.40 -17.11 -22.66
C TRP A 163 -13.36 -17.37 -21.56
N GLU A 164 -12.07 -17.17 -21.87
CA GLU A 164 -10.97 -17.45 -20.96
C GLU A 164 -11.02 -16.65 -19.65
N THR A 165 -11.48 -15.41 -19.69
CA THR A 165 -11.44 -14.50 -18.54
C THR A 165 -12.70 -14.52 -17.69
N THR A 166 -13.88 -14.80 -18.27
CA THR A 166 -15.17 -14.60 -17.59
C THR A 166 -16.10 -15.80 -17.66
N MET A 167 -15.98 -16.68 -18.66
CA MET A 167 -16.96 -17.73 -18.93
C MET A 167 -16.45 -19.12 -18.56
N ASP A 168 -15.16 -19.41 -18.75
CA ASP A 168 -14.57 -20.71 -18.47
C ASP A 168 -14.80 -21.13 -17.00
N PRO A 169 -15.49 -22.25 -16.73
CA PRO A 169 -15.73 -22.73 -15.36
C PRO A 169 -14.46 -22.95 -14.53
N ASN A 170 -13.35 -23.26 -15.19
CA ASN A 170 -12.07 -23.53 -14.51
C ASN A 170 -11.30 -22.24 -14.12
N ALA A 171 -11.51 -21.15 -14.88
CA ALA A 171 -10.81 -19.88 -14.68
C ALA A 171 -11.67 -18.83 -13.97
N ARG A 172 -12.99 -18.84 -14.17
CA ARG A 172 -13.90 -17.84 -13.60
C ARG A 172 -13.95 -17.88 -12.09
N ARG A 173 -14.04 -16.71 -11.48
CA ARG A 173 -14.34 -16.54 -10.07
C ARG A 173 -15.77 -16.05 -9.91
N MET A 174 -16.58 -16.79 -9.19
CA MET A 174 -17.94 -16.39 -8.85
C MET A 174 -17.99 -15.90 -7.41
N LEU A 175 -18.61 -14.73 -7.20
CA LEU A 175 -18.87 -14.18 -5.88
C LEU A 175 -20.32 -14.51 -5.49
N LYS A 176 -20.50 -15.14 -4.33
CA LYS A 176 -21.82 -15.31 -3.74
C LYS A 176 -22.16 -14.05 -2.93
N VAL A 177 -23.12 -13.27 -3.41
CA VAL A 177 -23.65 -12.13 -2.66
C VAL A 177 -24.55 -12.67 -1.56
N SER A 178 -24.28 -12.29 -0.30
CA SER A 178 -25.14 -12.61 0.83
C SER A 178 -25.57 -11.30 1.52
N ILE A 179 -26.85 -11.18 1.85
CA ILE A 179 -27.43 -10.00 2.51
C ILE A 179 -27.22 -10.09 4.03
N LYS A 180 -25.99 -10.38 4.48
CA LYS A 180 -25.65 -10.30 5.91
C LYS A 180 -25.45 -8.86 6.36
N ASP A 181 -25.01 -8.00 5.47
CA ASP A 181 -24.86 -6.57 5.64
C ASP A 181 -25.54 -5.88 4.45
N ALA A 182 -26.69 -5.25 4.73
CA ALA A 182 -27.49 -4.60 3.71
C ALA A 182 -26.80 -3.38 3.12
N VAL A 183 -25.98 -2.65 3.89
CA VAL A 183 -25.27 -1.45 3.44
C VAL A 183 -24.13 -1.85 2.50
N ALA A 184 -23.34 -2.87 2.86
CA ALA A 184 -22.28 -3.38 2.00
C ALA A 184 -22.82 -4.01 0.70
N ALA A 185 -23.95 -4.71 0.76
CA ALA A 185 -24.63 -5.23 -0.42
C ALA A 185 -25.11 -4.13 -1.35
N ASP A 186 -25.75 -3.06 -0.82
CA ASP A 186 -26.20 -1.91 -1.57
C ASP A 186 -25.05 -1.17 -2.25
N GLN A 187 -23.94 -0.95 -1.55
CA GLN A 187 -22.74 -0.35 -2.12
C GLN A 187 -22.15 -1.20 -3.27
N LEU A 188 -22.12 -2.52 -3.12
CA LEU A 188 -21.64 -3.42 -4.16
C LEU A 188 -22.55 -3.38 -5.39
N PHE A 189 -23.87 -3.43 -5.22
CA PHE A 189 -24.83 -3.31 -6.31
C PHE A 189 -24.75 -1.96 -7.00
N THR A 190 -24.70 -0.86 -6.24
CA THR A 190 -24.57 0.49 -6.80
C THR A 190 -23.29 0.62 -7.64
N THR A 191 -22.16 0.12 -7.14
CA THR A 191 -20.89 0.17 -7.86
C THR A 191 -20.91 -0.70 -9.13
N SER A 192 -21.53 -1.87 -9.07
CA SER A 192 -21.54 -2.82 -10.20
C SER A 192 -22.56 -2.43 -11.27
N VAL A 193 -23.74 -1.96 -10.87
CA VAL A 193 -24.86 -1.67 -11.80
C VAL A 193 -24.80 -0.26 -12.34
N SER A 194 -24.45 0.74 -11.50
CA SER A 194 -24.42 2.15 -11.96
C SER A 194 -23.30 2.40 -12.96
N TYR A 195 -22.17 1.72 -12.85
CA TYR A 195 -21.08 1.84 -13.83
C TYR A 195 -21.45 1.27 -15.20
N THR A 196 -22.19 0.16 -15.25
CA THR A 196 -22.69 -0.42 -16.51
C THR A 196 -23.82 0.40 -17.11
N HIS A 197 -24.64 1.05 -16.29
CA HIS A 197 -25.78 1.84 -16.74
C HIS A 197 -25.37 3.21 -17.30
N LEU A 198 -24.39 3.86 -16.72
CA LEU A 198 -23.82 5.11 -17.24
C LEU A 198 -23.20 4.91 -18.63
N ARG A 199 -22.55 3.78 -18.89
CA ARG A 199 -21.99 3.49 -20.22
C ARG A 199 -23.02 3.13 -21.31
N ALA A 200 -24.17 2.60 -20.93
CA ALA A 200 -25.24 2.31 -21.88
C ALA A 200 -25.90 3.59 -22.43
N HIS A 201 -25.68 4.73 -21.77
CA HIS A 201 -26.19 6.04 -22.21
C HIS A 201 -25.15 6.88 -22.96
N GLU A 202 -23.87 6.43 -23.04
CA GLU A 202 -22.80 7.12 -23.77
C GLU A 202 -22.54 6.55 -25.18
N THR A 203 -23.27 5.53 -25.60
CA THR A 203 -23.29 4.97 -26.98
C THR A 203 -24.63 5.23 -27.64
#